data_3321c8c21158f5d04048c97104d8d0df
#
_entry.id   3321c8c21158f5d04048c97104d8d0df
#
_cell.length_a   1.000
_cell.length_b   1.000
_cell.length_c   1.000
_cell.angle_alpha   90.00
_cell.angle_beta   90.00
_cell.angle_gamma   90.00
#
_symmetry.space_group_name_H-M   'P 1'
#
loop_
_entity.id
_entity.type
_entity.pdbx_description
1 polymer ?
#
loop_
_entity_poly.entity_id
_entity_poly.type
_entity_poly.pdbx_seq_one_letter_code
_entity_poly.pdbx_strand_id
1 'polypeptide(L)'
;MRKILLVLLTFLSIDARTQSKDEQAIRQLLNNQSAAWNRGDIESFMKGYWENDSLMFIGKSGITYGWNKTLDNYKRGYPDTSAMGQLTFTLLNLKKLSAEYFHIAGKWHLQRSIGNLEGYFTLLFRKINGQWMIIADHSS
;
A
#
# COMPACT_ATOMS: atom_id res chain seq x y z
N MET A 1 -53.51 -38.34 -13.73
CA MET A 1 -52.04 -38.36 -13.68
C MET A 1 -51.50 -36.96 -13.44
N ARG A 2 -51.08 -36.67 -12.21
CA ARG A 2 -50.52 -35.36 -11.82
C ARG A 2 -49.02 -35.35 -12.13
N LYS A 3 -48.59 -34.53 -13.08
CA LYS A 3 -47.16 -34.30 -13.36
C LYS A 3 -46.60 -33.30 -12.30
N ILE A 4 -45.72 -33.80 -11.42
CA ILE A 4 -44.98 -32.99 -10.47
C ILE A 4 -43.79 -32.43 -11.23
N LEU A 5 -43.78 -31.09 -11.43
CA LEU A 5 -42.67 -30.35 -12.01
C LEU A 5 -41.66 -30.03 -10.89
N LEU A 6 -40.56 -30.80 -10.87
CA LEU A 6 -39.47 -30.55 -9.93
C LEU A 6 -38.65 -29.34 -10.42
N VAL A 7 -38.85 -28.18 -9.79
CA VAL A 7 -38.03 -26.99 -10.05
C VAL A 7 -36.72 -27.12 -9.25
N LEU A 8 -35.64 -27.43 -9.95
CA LEU A 8 -34.27 -27.45 -9.38
C LEU A 8 -33.79 -26.00 -9.22
N LEU A 9 -33.90 -25.46 -8.01
CA LEU A 9 -33.25 -24.18 -7.67
C LEU A 9 -31.75 -24.44 -7.52
N THR A 10 -30.95 -24.07 -8.53
CA THR A 10 -29.51 -23.97 -8.42
C THR A 10 -29.15 -22.69 -7.66
N PHE A 11 -28.75 -22.83 -6.39
CA PHE A 11 -28.12 -21.76 -5.66
C PHE A 11 -26.74 -21.49 -6.28
N LEU A 12 -26.61 -20.42 -7.06
CA LEU A 12 -25.31 -19.85 -7.37
C LEU A 12 -24.76 -19.23 -6.07
N SER A 13 -23.87 -19.95 -5.43
CA SER A 13 -23.07 -19.41 -4.33
C SER A 13 -22.14 -18.34 -4.92
N ILE A 14 -22.48 -17.08 -4.77
CA ILE A 14 -21.57 -15.98 -5.03
C ILE A 14 -20.58 -16.00 -3.85
N ASP A 15 -19.41 -16.59 -4.06
CA ASP A 15 -18.26 -16.45 -3.15
C ASP A 15 -17.80 -14.98 -3.15
N ALA A 16 -18.53 -14.14 -2.46
CA ALA A 16 -18.04 -12.82 -2.07
C ALA A 16 -16.92 -13.07 -1.05
N ARG A 17 -15.66 -13.12 -1.52
CA ARG A 17 -14.49 -13.15 -0.63
C ARG A 17 -14.53 -11.88 0.22
N THR A 18 -15.02 -12.00 1.42
CA THR A 18 -14.96 -10.95 2.42
C THR A 18 -13.47 -10.66 2.68
N GLN A 19 -13.05 -9.42 2.43
CA GLN A 19 -11.69 -8.98 2.72
C GLN A 19 -11.39 -9.25 4.20
N SER A 20 -10.24 -9.86 4.49
CA SER A 20 -9.83 -10.08 5.87
C SER A 20 -9.62 -8.76 6.60
N LYS A 21 -9.75 -8.75 7.93
CA LYS A 21 -9.47 -7.57 8.76
C LYS A 21 -8.05 -7.04 8.54
N ASP A 22 -7.09 -7.93 8.34
CA ASP A 22 -5.69 -7.58 8.05
C ASP A 22 -5.57 -6.85 6.71
N GLU A 23 -6.23 -7.36 5.66
CA GLU A 23 -6.23 -6.72 4.35
C GLU A 23 -6.88 -5.34 4.41
N GLN A 24 -8.00 -5.20 5.12
CA GLN A 24 -8.67 -3.91 5.32
C GLN A 24 -7.77 -2.90 6.05
N ALA A 25 -7.06 -3.33 7.09
CA ALA A 25 -6.13 -2.48 7.84
C ALA A 25 -4.98 -1.99 6.96
N ILE A 26 -4.42 -2.87 6.11
CA ILE A 26 -3.35 -2.52 5.18
C ILE A 26 -3.84 -1.55 4.10
N ARG A 27 -5.02 -1.78 3.52
CA ARG A 27 -5.63 -0.85 2.56
C ARG A 27 -5.88 0.52 3.19
N GLN A 28 -6.35 0.55 4.44
CA GLN A 28 -6.56 1.80 5.17
C GLN A 28 -5.24 2.54 5.43
N LEU A 29 -4.17 1.82 5.78
CA LEU A 29 -2.83 2.41 5.93
C LEU A 29 -2.38 3.09 4.64
N LEU A 30 -2.51 2.43 3.49
CA LEU A 30 -2.13 2.99 2.18
C LEU A 30 -3.02 4.18 1.79
N ASN A 31 -4.32 4.14 2.10
CA ASN A 31 -5.20 5.28 1.91
C ASN A 31 -4.79 6.48 2.77
N ASN A 32 -4.42 6.24 4.03
CA ASN A 32 -3.92 7.29 4.92
C ASN A 32 -2.60 7.89 4.40
N GLN A 33 -1.71 7.07 3.85
CA GLN A 33 -0.47 7.54 3.22
C GLN A 33 -0.75 8.46 2.02
N SER A 34 -1.61 8.02 1.09
CA SER A 34 -1.93 8.86 -0.08
C SER A 34 -2.66 10.15 0.33
N ALA A 35 -3.54 10.11 1.34
CA ALA A 35 -4.19 11.31 1.87
C ALA A 35 -3.19 12.27 2.53
N ALA A 36 -2.21 11.76 3.28
CA ALA A 36 -1.14 12.57 3.88
C ALA A 36 -0.28 13.22 2.80
N TRP A 37 0.17 12.44 1.81
CA TRP A 37 0.93 12.95 0.68
C TRP A 37 0.18 14.06 -0.06
N ASN A 38 -1.10 13.85 -0.36
CA ASN A 38 -1.92 14.76 -1.15
C ASN A 38 -2.23 16.11 -0.46
N ARG A 39 -2.00 16.20 0.85
CA ARG A 39 -2.01 17.48 1.57
C ARG A 39 -0.61 18.05 1.86
N GLY A 40 0.44 17.44 1.32
CA GLY A 40 1.82 17.91 1.49
C GLY A 40 2.48 17.47 2.80
N ASP A 41 1.96 16.47 3.49
CA ASP A 41 2.41 16.03 4.82
C ASP A 41 3.23 14.73 4.70
N ILE A 42 4.53 14.89 4.37
CA ILE A 42 5.46 13.75 4.23
C ILE A 42 5.65 13.02 5.57
N GLU A 43 5.65 13.74 6.69
CA GLU A 43 5.84 13.10 8.01
C GLU A 43 4.68 12.16 8.35
N SER A 44 3.44 12.57 8.09
CA SER A 44 2.28 11.68 8.25
C SER A 44 2.27 10.54 7.23
N PHE A 45 2.76 10.75 6.00
CA PHE A 45 2.97 9.68 5.04
C PHE A 45 3.93 8.61 5.58
N MET A 46 5.02 9.04 6.23
CA MET A 46 6.02 8.14 6.81
C MET A 46 5.53 7.34 8.02
N LYS A 47 4.40 7.69 8.64
CA LYS A 47 3.80 6.89 9.74
C LYS A 47 3.35 5.48 9.33
N GLY A 48 3.21 5.21 8.04
CA GLY A 48 2.96 3.87 7.53
C GLY A 48 4.18 2.95 7.56
N TYR A 49 5.38 3.53 7.66
CA TYR A 49 6.64 2.80 7.74
C TYR A 49 7.06 2.54 9.18
N TRP A 50 7.69 1.40 9.38
CA TRP A 50 8.27 1.02 10.67
C TRP A 50 9.36 2.01 11.11
N GLU A 51 9.14 2.69 12.21
CA GLU A 51 10.10 3.67 12.76
C GLU A 51 11.27 2.94 13.44
N ASN A 52 12.20 2.47 12.62
CA ASN A 52 13.35 1.66 13.04
C ASN A 52 14.52 1.84 12.07
N ASP A 53 15.74 1.69 12.58
CA ASP A 53 16.96 1.79 11.78
C ASP A 53 17.11 0.65 10.77
N SER A 54 16.37 -0.45 10.93
CA SER A 54 16.34 -1.59 10.02
C SER A 54 15.29 -1.49 8.91
N LEU A 55 14.48 -0.43 8.87
CA LEU A 55 13.61 -0.16 7.73
C LEU A 55 14.45 -0.12 6.44
N MET A 56 14.06 -0.87 5.43
CA MET A 56 14.75 -0.91 4.14
C MET A 56 13.90 -0.24 3.06
N PHE A 57 14.47 0.70 2.35
CA PHE A 57 13.89 1.32 1.17
C PHE A 57 14.84 1.16 -0.02
N ILE A 58 14.36 0.56 -1.10
CA ILE A 58 15.10 0.42 -2.35
C ILE A 58 14.43 1.30 -3.40
N GLY A 59 15.13 2.33 -3.81
CA GLY A 59 14.70 3.23 -4.88
C GLY A 59 15.69 3.25 -6.03
N LYS A 60 15.48 4.18 -6.95
CA LYS A 60 16.34 4.36 -8.13
C LYS A 60 17.82 4.60 -7.78
N SER A 61 18.10 5.22 -6.62
CA SER A 61 19.46 5.52 -6.16
C SER A 61 20.10 4.40 -5.34
N GLY A 62 19.42 3.26 -5.18
CA GLY A 62 19.88 2.13 -4.39
C GLY A 62 19.19 1.95 -3.05
N ILE A 63 19.87 1.30 -2.11
CA ILE A 63 19.29 0.92 -0.82
C ILE A 63 19.53 2.02 0.22
N THR A 64 18.48 2.36 0.95
CA THR A 64 18.51 3.20 2.16
C THR A 64 18.02 2.39 3.34
N TYR A 65 18.73 2.45 4.46
CA TYR A 65 18.31 1.89 5.73
C TYR A 65 17.93 2.98 6.72
N GLY A 66 16.88 2.73 7.49
CA GLY A 66 16.42 3.58 8.58
C GLY A 66 15.31 4.55 8.19
N TRP A 67 14.37 4.72 9.12
CA TRP A 67 13.18 5.57 8.95
C TRP A 67 13.55 7.05 8.76
N ASN A 68 14.42 7.59 9.61
CA ASN A 68 14.84 9.00 9.51
C ASN A 68 15.51 9.32 8.18
N LYS A 69 16.39 8.42 7.73
CA LYS A 69 17.11 8.58 6.46
C LYS A 69 16.17 8.51 5.25
N THR A 70 15.16 7.64 5.33
CA THR A 70 14.11 7.54 4.30
C THR A 70 13.26 8.82 4.27
N LEU A 71 12.86 9.35 5.44
CA LEU A 71 12.16 10.62 5.55
C LEU A 71 12.97 11.77 4.92
N ASP A 72 14.27 11.87 5.24
CA ASP A 72 15.15 12.90 4.69
C ASP A 72 15.28 12.78 3.16
N ASN A 73 15.33 11.58 2.62
CA ASN A 73 15.34 11.34 1.18
C ASN A 73 14.04 11.81 0.52
N TYR A 74 12.89 11.54 1.12
CA TYR A 74 11.60 12.05 0.63
C TYR A 74 11.55 13.57 0.65
N LYS A 75 11.96 14.21 1.74
CA LYS A 75 11.98 15.69 1.86
C LYS A 75 12.89 16.34 0.81
N ARG A 76 14.04 15.72 0.50
CA ARG A 76 14.94 16.21 -0.55
C ARG A 76 14.42 15.99 -1.96
N GLY A 77 13.81 14.83 -2.21
CA GLY A 77 13.28 14.48 -3.53
C GLY A 77 11.99 15.23 -3.87
N TYR A 78 11.22 15.59 -2.86
CA TYR A 78 9.92 16.24 -2.97
C TYR A 78 9.82 17.46 -2.04
N PRO A 79 10.57 18.54 -2.36
CA PRO A 79 10.75 19.67 -1.44
C PRO A 79 9.51 20.56 -1.30
N ASP A 80 8.55 20.45 -2.20
CA ASP A 80 7.33 21.26 -2.21
C ASP A 80 6.13 20.48 -2.80
N THR A 81 4.95 21.08 -2.74
CA THR A 81 3.71 20.47 -3.23
C THR A 81 3.68 20.32 -4.74
N SER A 82 4.42 21.11 -5.50
CA SER A 82 4.55 20.94 -6.97
C SER A 82 5.34 19.69 -7.31
N ALA A 83 6.41 19.42 -6.57
CA ALA A 83 7.20 18.20 -6.72
C ALA A 83 6.44 16.96 -6.25
N MET A 84 5.66 17.07 -5.17
CA MET A 84 4.84 15.98 -4.64
C MET A 84 3.68 15.61 -5.56
N GLY A 85 2.93 16.59 -6.05
CA GLY A 85 1.72 16.38 -6.83
C GLY A 85 0.65 15.61 -6.06
N GLN A 86 -0.20 14.91 -6.81
CA GLN A 86 -1.28 14.06 -6.26
C GLN A 86 -0.91 12.59 -6.45
N LEU A 87 -0.81 11.87 -5.34
CA LEU A 87 -0.45 10.44 -5.31
C LEU A 87 -1.70 9.57 -5.43
N THR A 88 -1.62 8.60 -6.31
CA THR A 88 -2.58 7.50 -6.42
C THR A 88 -1.85 6.17 -6.37
N PHE A 89 -2.32 5.25 -5.54
CA PHE A 89 -1.90 3.86 -5.54
C PHE A 89 -2.92 2.99 -6.28
N THR A 90 -2.41 2.09 -7.12
CA THR A 90 -3.20 1.01 -7.73
C THR A 90 -2.64 -0.32 -7.22
N LEU A 91 -3.41 -1.01 -6.38
CA LEU A 91 -2.99 -2.29 -5.81
C LEU A 91 -3.26 -3.41 -6.81
N LEU A 92 -2.21 -4.15 -7.19
CA LEU A 92 -2.27 -5.21 -8.19
C LEU A 92 -2.32 -6.60 -7.56
N ASN A 93 -1.62 -6.80 -6.45
CA ASN A 93 -1.57 -8.06 -5.73
C ASN A 93 -1.42 -7.82 -4.23
N LEU A 94 -2.23 -8.49 -3.44
CA LEU A 94 -2.14 -8.52 -1.98
C LEU A 94 -2.07 -9.98 -1.55
N LYS A 95 -0.98 -10.35 -0.89
CA LYS A 95 -0.73 -11.72 -0.48
C LYS A 95 -0.38 -11.81 1.00
N LYS A 96 -1.25 -12.45 1.78
CA LYS A 96 -0.94 -12.82 3.15
C LYS A 96 0.08 -13.96 3.13
N LEU A 97 1.25 -13.74 3.74
CA LEU A 97 2.32 -14.74 3.81
C LEU A 97 2.21 -15.57 5.10
N SER A 98 1.81 -14.93 6.20
CA SER A 98 1.60 -15.56 7.51
C SER A 98 0.68 -14.70 8.37
N ALA A 99 0.50 -15.04 9.63
CA ALA A 99 -0.24 -14.22 10.60
C ALA A 99 0.39 -12.82 10.81
N GLU A 100 1.72 -12.70 10.58
CA GLU A 100 2.50 -11.49 10.87
C GLU A 100 3.06 -10.80 9.62
N TYR A 101 2.99 -11.41 8.44
CA TYR A 101 3.58 -10.87 7.21
C TYR A 101 2.58 -10.80 6.07
N PHE A 102 2.65 -9.69 5.33
CA PHE A 102 1.85 -9.44 4.14
C PHE A 102 2.73 -8.83 3.04
N HIS A 103 2.56 -9.27 1.81
CA HIS A 103 3.26 -8.75 0.64
C HIS A 103 2.29 -8.09 -0.31
N ILE A 104 2.66 -6.90 -0.81
CA ILE A 104 1.85 -6.14 -1.76
C ILE A 104 2.70 -5.76 -2.96
N ALA A 105 2.12 -5.87 -4.15
CA ALA A 105 2.62 -5.27 -5.36
C ALA A 105 1.59 -4.29 -5.93
N GLY A 106 2.05 -3.15 -6.42
CA GLY A 106 1.18 -2.13 -6.97
C GLY A 106 1.90 -1.15 -7.88
N LYS A 107 1.15 -0.14 -8.31
CA LYS A 107 1.65 1.02 -9.04
C LYS A 107 1.45 2.26 -8.20
N TRP A 108 2.39 3.18 -8.31
CA TRP A 108 2.24 4.55 -7.83
C TRP A 108 2.23 5.51 -9.01
N HIS A 109 1.46 6.58 -8.89
CA HIS A 109 1.38 7.64 -9.86
C HIS A 109 1.31 8.99 -9.16
N LEU A 110 2.16 9.94 -9.58
CA LEU A 110 2.12 11.33 -9.16
C LEU A 110 1.65 12.20 -10.32
N GLN A 111 0.47 12.80 -10.19
CA GLN A 111 -0.01 13.81 -11.12
C GLN A 111 0.55 15.16 -10.70
N ARG A 112 1.36 15.79 -11.55
CA ARG A 112 2.07 17.04 -11.27
C ARG A 112 1.98 17.99 -12.45
N SER A 113 1.95 19.31 -12.17
CA SER A 113 2.03 20.35 -13.21
C SER A 113 3.40 20.38 -13.91
N ILE A 114 4.45 19.91 -13.23
CA ILE A 114 5.84 19.89 -13.73
C ILE A 114 6.23 18.57 -14.40
N GLY A 115 5.26 17.73 -14.74
CA GLY A 115 5.45 16.40 -15.35
C GLY A 115 5.11 15.27 -14.38
N ASN A 116 4.29 14.33 -14.85
CA ASN A 116 3.86 13.18 -14.06
C ASN A 116 5.01 12.20 -13.85
N LEU A 117 5.00 11.51 -12.71
CA LEU A 117 5.87 10.38 -12.42
C LEU A 117 5.02 9.16 -12.10
N GLU A 118 5.52 7.99 -12.45
CA GLU A 118 4.88 6.72 -12.10
C GLU A 118 5.90 5.59 -12.03
N GLY A 119 5.52 4.52 -11.39
CA GLY A 119 6.33 3.31 -11.30
C GLY A 119 5.58 2.19 -10.59
N TYR A 120 6.31 1.11 -10.37
CA TYR A 120 5.82 -0.04 -9.61
C TYR A 120 6.45 -0.07 -8.23
N PHE A 121 5.77 -0.71 -7.30
CA PHE A 121 6.31 -0.94 -5.97
C PHE A 121 5.97 -2.34 -5.46
N THR A 122 6.82 -2.84 -4.58
CA THR A 122 6.52 -3.96 -3.70
C THR A 122 6.74 -3.53 -2.26
N LEU A 123 5.83 -3.93 -1.38
CA LEU A 123 5.89 -3.66 0.04
C LEU A 123 5.86 -4.96 0.83
N LEU A 124 6.73 -5.08 1.81
CA LEU A 124 6.62 -6.08 2.85
C LEU A 124 6.11 -5.43 4.13
N PHE A 125 4.96 -5.90 4.59
CA PHE A 125 4.37 -5.51 5.86
C PHE A 125 4.65 -6.53 6.93
N ARG A 126 4.88 -6.06 8.15
CA ARG A 126 4.93 -6.88 9.35
C ARG A 126 3.94 -6.34 10.38
N LYS A 127 3.26 -7.26 11.08
CA LYS A 127 2.41 -6.92 12.22
C LYS A 127 3.28 -6.80 13.45
N ILE A 128 3.40 -5.58 13.99
CA ILE A 128 4.23 -5.23 15.14
C ILE A 128 3.33 -4.63 16.20
N ASN A 129 3.27 -5.24 17.39
CA ASN A 129 2.39 -4.81 18.48
C ASN A 129 0.94 -4.63 18.02
N GLY A 130 0.44 -5.57 17.22
CA GLY A 130 -0.93 -5.55 16.69
C GLY A 130 -1.19 -4.59 15.54
N GLN A 131 -0.18 -3.84 15.06
CA GLN A 131 -0.30 -2.89 13.96
C GLN A 131 0.53 -3.31 12.74
N TRP A 132 -0.06 -3.20 11.56
CA TRP A 132 0.64 -3.43 10.31
C TRP A 132 1.54 -2.24 9.98
N MET A 133 2.82 -2.52 9.69
CA MET A 133 3.84 -1.53 9.35
C MET A 133 4.64 -1.99 8.14
N ILE A 134 5.00 -1.07 7.25
CA ILE A 134 5.91 -1.35 6.13
C ILE A 134 7.32 -1.48 6.69
N ILE A 135 7.95 -2.65 6.52
CA ILE A 135 9.33 -2.92 6.94
C ILE A 135 10.33 -2.92 5.78
N ALA A 136 9.83 -3.10 4.56
CA ALA A 136 10.62 -2.98 3.34
C ALA A 136 9.77 -2.44 2.19
N ASP A 137 10.37 -1.58 1.38
CA ASP A 137 9.79 -0.96 0.19
C ASP A 137 10.80 -1.05 -0.96
N HIS A 138 10.35 -1.50 -2.11
CA HIS A 138 11.09 -1.42 -3.36
C HIS A 138 10.24 -0.70 -4.39
N SER A 139 10.64 0.50 -4.75
CA SER A 139 9.94 1.36 -5.71
C SER A 139 10.83 1.68 -6.90
N SER A 140 10.29 1.44 -8.10
CA SER A 140 10.98 1.74 -9.36
C SER A 140 10.56 3.08 -9.94
#